data_5c7d5dd141f0467f3ceb786808c486ab
#
_entry.id   5c7d5dd141f0467f3ceb786808c486ab
#
_cell.length_a   1.000
_cell.length_b   1.000
_cell.length_c   1.000
_cell.angle_alpha   90.00
_cell.angle_beta   90.00
_cell.angle_gamma   90.00
#
_symmetry.space_group_name_H-M   'P 1'
#
loop_
_entity.id
_entity.type
_entity.pdbx_description
1 polymer ?
#
loop_
_entity_poly.entity_id
_entity_poly.type
_entity_poly.pdbx_seq_one_letter_code
_entity_poly.pdbx_strand_id
1 'polypeptide(L)'
;MSQTSTKVDMLNGPLFMKILIFALPLAASSLLQQLFNSVDVAVVGRFASSKALAAVGSNAPVISLLINLFVGISMGANVVLSNHLGQRDDEGVRRTVSTVSLVSVVSGVLLMLIGIGVSRPILELMDTPADVLDMAVLYLRLYFVGIPFFLIFNFGAAILRSVGDTRRPLYILVVAGVINTVLNLVLVICFGLGVEGVAIATAIANMFSAACIVVLLRREKGALQLQFNHMRIYGKELRRMLQIGVPAGLQGMVFSLSNVVVQSAINGYGSAAIAGSAAAVNFEYYCYYIIVACNGAAISFIGQNYGAGKYDRVRRIFRICMLMGLVGCFAANALFTWQNHFFLSFFTADPEVIRYGAIRMQGVLLFQFMACSYEISGSALRGMGESMSPTIMTVFGTCVLRMVWVFVVSPHYHGFAQLLQVYPLSWVLTGAMVLVAYHVRMKKLCAVRA
;
A
#
# COMPACT_ATOMS: atom_id res chain seq x y z
N MET A 1 19.88 31.83 4.65
CA MET A 1 18.66 31.02 4.78
C MET A 1 19.06 29.61 5.20
N SER A 2 18.80 29.22 6.45
CA SER A 2 19.05 27.89 6.99
C SER A 2 18.26 26.89 6.12
N GLN A 3 18.96 25.96 5.47
CA GLN A 3 18.32 24.82 4.82
C GLN A 3 17.61 24.01 5.92
N THR A 4 16.32 24.19 6.08
CA THR A 4 15.49 23.34 6.92
C THR A 4 15.63 21.92 6.37
N SER A 5 16.38 21.08 7.08
CA SER A 5 16.59 19.69 6.73
C SER A 5 15.22 19.01 6.59
N THR A 6 14.88 18.54 5.38
CA THR A 6 13.64 17.76 5.14
C THR A 6 13.66 16.40 5.83
N LYS A 7 14.85 16.00 6.32
CA LYS A 7 15.10 14.70 6.96
C LYS A 7 14.81 14.75 8.45
N VAL A 8 14.03 13.82 8.93
CA VAL A 8 13.70 13.65 10.36
C VAL A 8 14.76 12.76 11.02
N ASP A 9 15.45 13.27 12.05
CA ASP A 9 16.33 12.43 12.87
C ASP A 9 15.52 11.42 13.68
N MET A 10 15.65 10.14 13.34
CA MET A 10 14.89 9.05 13.96
C MET A 10 15.57 8.49 15.23
N LEU A 11 16.86 8.74 15.41
CA LEU A 11 17.65 8.14 16.49
C LEU A 11 17.65 8.95 17.78
N ASN A 12 17.38 10.26 17.72
CA ASN A 12 17.47 11.16 18.87
C ASN A 12 16.21 12.02 19.03
N GLY A 13 16.07 12.72 20.17
CA GLY A 13 15.01 13.70 20.46
C GLY A 13 13.59 13.11 20.67
N PRO A 14 12.55 13.96 20.75
CA PRO A 14 11.19 13.59 21.07
C PRO A 14 10.57 12.76 19.93
N LEU A 15 9.94 11.61 20.30
CA LEU A 15 9.46 10.65 19.30
C LEU A 15 8.12 11.06 18.69
N PHE A 16 7.15 11.48 19.51
CA PHE A 16 5.78 11.70 19.07
C PHE A 16 5.70 12.69 17.90
N MET A 17 6.27 13.89 18.07
CA MET A 17 6.23 14.92 17.04
C MET A 17 7.00 14.49 15.78
N LYS A 18 8.13 13.79 15.94
CA LYS A 18 8.92 13.31 14.80
C LYS A 18 8.20 12.22 14.01
N ILE A 19 7.54 11.30 14.68
CA ILE A 19 6.70 10.27 14.04
C ILE A 19 5.52 10.93 13.33
N LEU A 20 4.86 11.91 13.94
CA LEU A 20 3.74 12.63 13.33
C LEU A 20 4.18 13.39 12.05
N ILE A 21 5.28 14.15 12.13
CA ILE A 21 5.84 14.89 10.98
C ILE A 21 6.24 13.95 9.83
N PHE A 22 6.69 12.74 10.16
CA PHE A 22 7.02 11.72 9.17
C PHE A 22 5.79 11.02 8.59
N ALA A 23 4.78 10.72 9.43
CA ALA A 23 3.57 9.98 9.04
C ALA A 23 2.59 10.82 8.21
N LEU A 24 2.44 12.12 8.51
CA LEU A 24 1.52 12.98 7.78
C LEU A 24 1.75 13.03 6.27
N PRO A 25 2.99 13.22 5.76
CA PRO A 25 3.22 13.17 4.31
C PRO A 25 2.97 11.78 3.71
N LEU A 26 3.13 10.68 4.47
CA LEU A 26 2.80 9.34 4.00
C LEU A 26 1.28 9.18 3.85
N ALA A 27 0.50 9.62 4.82
CA ALA A 27 -0.96 9.62 4.74
C ALA A 27 -1.45 10.45 3.55
N ALA A 28 -0.91 11.67 3.39
CA ALA A 28 -1.21 12.54 2.26
C ALA A 28 -0.86 11.89 0.91
N SER A 29 0.29 11.20 0.82
CA SER A 29 0.69 10.48 -0.40
C SER A 29 -0.30 9.38 -0.77
N SER A 30 -0.77 8.60 0.21
CA SER A 30 -1.73 7.52 -0.01
C SER A 30 -3.11 8.06 -0.42
N LEU A 31 -3.58 9.14 0.23
CA LEU A 31 -4.82 9.82 -0.12
C LEU A 31 -4.78 10.39 -1.54
N LEU A 32 -3.67 11.03 -1.92
CA LEU A 32 -3.48 11.58 -3.26
C LEU A 32 -3.46 10.47 -4.33
N GLN A 33 -2.76 9.37 -4.09
CA GLN A 33 -2.77 8.23 -5.02
C GLN A 33 -4.17 7.69 -5.23
N GLN A 34 -4.96 7.55 -4.16
CA GLN A 34 -6.35 7.12 -4.27
C GLN A 34 -7.21 8.13 -5.04
N LEU A 35 -7.01 9.41 -4.78
CA LEU A 35 -7.73 10.48 -5.49
C LEU A 35 -7.41 10.44 -6.99
N PHE A 36 -6.15 10.30 -7.38
CA PHE A 36 -5.76 10.22 -8.79
C PHE A 36 -6.33 8.98 -9.48
N ASN A 37 -6.30 7.81 -8.83
CA ASN A 37 -6.97 6.62 -9.35
C ASN A 37 -8.48 6.84 -9.54
N SER A 38 -9.12 7.55 -8.63
CA SER A 38 -10.55 7.88 -8.74
C SER A 38 -10.82 8.84 -9.90
N VAL A 39 -9.93 9.80 -10.14
CA VAL A 39 -10.00 10.71 -11.30
C VAL A 39 -9.84 9.95 -12.60
N ASP A 40 -8.88 9.02 -12.69
CA ASP A 40 -8.66 8.19 -13.89
C ASP A 40 -9.94 7.42 -14.26
N VAL A 41 -10.56 6.76 -13.28
CA VAL A 41 -11.83 6.01 -13.45
C VAL A 41 -12.97 6.95 -13.84
N ALA A 42 -13.08 8.13 -13.22
CA ALA A 42 -14.12 9.10 -13.51
C ALA A 42 -13.99 9.68 -14.92
N VAL A 43 -12.78 9.97 -15.37
CA VAL A 43 -12.53 10.49 -16.74
C VAL A 43 -12.92 9.44 -17.77
N VAL A 44 -12.52 8.17 -17.60
CA VAL A 44 -12.92 7.09 -18.51
C VAL A 44 -14.44 6.90 -18.50
N GLY A 45 -15.06 6.85 -17.33
CA GLY A 45 -16.49 6.58 -17.20
C GLY A 45 -17.37 7.70 -17.77
N ARG A 46 -16.91 8.98 -17.72
CA ARG A 46 -17.70 10.12 -18.16
C ARG A 46 -17.44 10.52 -19.62
N PHE A 47 -16.20 10.38 -20.09
CA PHE A 47 -15.77 10.95 -21.38
C PHE A 47 -15.39 9.88 -22.42
N ALA A 48 -15.18 8.62 -22.05
CA ALA A 48 -14.95 7.54 -23.00
C ALA A 48 -16.24 6.73 -23.21
N SER A 49 -16.26 5.45 -22.86
CA SER A 49 -17.44 4.60 -23.01
C SER A 49 -17.60 3.65 -21.82
N SER A 50 -18.81 3.09 -21.66
CA SER A 50 -19.04 2.04 -20.66
C SER A 50 -18.15 0.81 -20.89
N LYS A 51 -17.85 0.47 -22.14
CA LYS A 51 -16.89 -0.59 -22.48
C LYS A 51 -15.46 -0.25 -22.06
N ALA A 52 -15.04 1.00 -22.24
CA ALA A 52 -13.75 1.47 -21.76
C ALA A 52 -13.63 1.40 -20.24
N LEU A 53 -14.69 1.78 -19.51
CA LEU A 53 -14.73 1.66 -18.06
C LEU A 53 -14.67 0.19 -17.61
N ALA A 54 -15.38 -0.72 -18.29
CA ALA A 54 -15.32 -2.15 -18.04
C ALA A 54 -13.92 -2.71 -18.31
N ALA A 55 -13.26 -2.25 -19.39
CA ALA A 55 -11.87 -2.64 -19.72
C ALA A 55 -10.87 -2.23 -18.63
N VAL A 56 -10.96 -1.03 -18.10
CA VAL A 56 -10.11 -0.58 -16.98
C VAL A 56 -10.41 -1.39 -15.72
N GLY A 57 -11.70 -1.62 -15.42
CA GLY A 57 -12.13 -2.37 -14.24
C GLY A 57 -11.66 -3.83 -14.23
N SER A 58 -11.70 -4.53 -15.37
CA SER A 58 -11.26 -5.94 -15.46
C SER A 58 -9.75 -6.10 -15.24
N ASN A 59 -8.95 -5.05 -15.43
CA ASN A 59 -7.51 -5.09 -15.18
C ASN A 59 -7.13 -4.86 -13.70
N ALA A 60 -8.02 -4.28 -12.89
CA ALA A 60 -7.73 -3.89 -11.52
C ALA A 60 -7.19 -5.03 -10.63
N PRO A 61 -7.70 -6.28 -10.66
CA PRO A 61 -7.16 -7.37 -9.86
C PRO A 61 -5.71 -7.72 -10.23
N VAL A 62 -5.38 -7.79 -11.51
CA VAL A 62 -4.02 -8.12 -11.99
C VAL A 62 -3.04 -7.04 -11.55
N ILE A 63 -3.40 -5.78 -11.76
CA ILE A 63 -2.59 -4.62 -11.38
C ILE A 63 -2.37 -4.60 -9.85
N SER A 64 -3.42 -4.84 -9.07
CA SER A 64 -3.33 -4.85 -7.59
C SER A 64 -2.40 -5.94 -7.07
N LEU A 65 -2.45 -7.15 -7.63
CA LEU A 65 -1.57 -8.24 -7.24
C LEU A 65 -0.10 -7.88 -7.45
N LEU A 66 0.23 -7.32 -8.62
CA LEU A 66 1.59 -6.93 -8.97
C LEU A 66 2.09 -5.77 -8.09
N ILE A 67 1.27 -4.73 -7.92
CA ILE A 67 1.60 -3.59 -7.07
C ILE A 67 1.90 -4.07 -5.65
N ASN A 68 1.04 -4.90 -5.05
CA ASN A 68 1.23 -5.39 -3.69
C ASN A 68 2.54 -6.15 -3.51
N LEU A 69 2.92 -7.00 -4.48
CA LEU A 69 4.18 -7.73 -4.44
C LEU A 69 5.38 -6.76 -4.40
N PHE A 70 5.43 -5.82 -5.33
CA PHE A 70 6.59 -4.93 -5.46
C PHE A 70 6.64 -3.83 -4.40
N VAL A 71 5.49 -3.36 -3.92
CA VAL A 71 5.42 -2.48 -2.73
C VAL A 71 5.98 -3.22 -1.51
N GLY A 72 5.67 -4.52 -1.35
CA GLY A 72 6.28 -5.35 -0.31
C GLY A 72 7.81 -5.45 -0.45
N ILE A 73 8.32 -5.69 -1.67
CA ILE A 73 9.77 -5.76 -1.91
C ILE A 73 10.45 -4.41 -1.63
N SER A 74 9.83 -3.30 -2.02
CA SER A 74 10.34 -1.94 -1.72
C SER A 74 10.35 -1.65 -0.21
N MET A 75 9.41 -2.20 0.55
CA MET A 75 9.41 -2.17 2.01
C MET A 75 10.63 -2.91 2.58
N GLY A 76 10.98 -4.07 2.01
CA GLY A 76 12.20 -4.80 2.36
C GLY A 76 13.46 -3.95 2.17
N ALA A 77 13.54 -3.19 1.08
CA ALA A 77 14.62 -2.24 0.83
C ALA A 77 14.70 -1.15 1.91
N ASN A 78 13.56 -0.57 2.31
CA ASN A 78 13.49 0.42 3.38
C ASN A 78 14.04 -0.17 4.71
N VAL A 79 13.65 -1.38 5.07
CA VAL A 79 14.09 -2.03 6.31
C VAL A 79 15.60 -2.25 6.31
N VAL A 80 16.17 -2.81 5.22
CA VAL A 80 17.62 -3.06 5.12
C VAL A 80 18.40 -1.77 5.23
N LEU A 81 17.98 -0.73 4.50
CA LEU A 81 18.61 0.59 4.58
C LEU A 81 18.50 1.20 5.98
N SER A 82 17.31 1.17 6.58
CA SER A 82 17.10 1.70 7.92
C SER A 82 18.01 1.01 8.96
N ASN A 83 18.19 -0.31 8.84
CA ASN A 83 19.08 -1.06 9.73
C ASN A 83 20.55 -0.64 9.56
N HIS A 84 21.06 -0.53 8.31
CA HIS A 84 22.43 -0.08 8.07
C HIS A 84 22.65 1.37 8.53
N LEU A 85 21.68 2.27 8.29
CA LEU A 85 21.73 3.64 8.80
C LEU A 85 21.77 3.69 10.33
N GLY A 86 21.00 2.83 11.01
CA GLY A 86 21.06 2.71 12.46
C GLY A 86 22.40 2.22 12.97
N GLN A 87 23.03 1.29 12.27
CA GLN A 87 24.35 0.76 12.55
C GLN A 87 25.49 1.74 12.21
N ARG A 88 25.20 2.85 11.51
CA ARG A 88 26.19 3.75 10.91
C ARG A 88 27.13 3.04 9.93
N ASP A 89 26.62 2.04 9.23
CA ASP A 89 27.33 1.26 8.22
C ASP A 89 27.15 1.91 6.85
N ASP A 90 27.97 2.91 6.55
CA ASP A 90 27.91 3.67 5.29
C ASP A 90 28.19 2.79 4.07
N GLU A 91 29.01 1.76 4.22
CA GLU A 91 29.28 0.79 3.14
C GLU A 91 28.05 -0.07 2.86
N GLY A 92 27.38 -0.58 3.90
CA GLY A 92 26.13 -1.31 3.79
C GLY A 92 25.03 -0.47 3.16
N VAL A 93 24.93 0.82 3.51
CA VAL A 93 24.02 1.77 2.89
C VAL A 93 24.29 1.90 1.39
N ARG A 94 25.56 2.12 1.00
CA ARG A 94 25.98 2.29 -0.40
C ARG A 94 25.68 1.04 -1.22
N ARG A 95 26.01 -0.15 -0.70
CA ARG A 95 25.70 -1.45 -1.33
C ARG A 95 24.20 -1.65 -1.50
N THR A 96 23.41 -1.28 -0.49
CA THR A 96 21.96 -1.43 -0.55
C THR A 96 21.34 -0.46 -1.55
N VAL A 97 21.75 0.82 -1.59
CA VAL A 97 21.27 1.80 -2.59
C VAL A 97 21.57 1.31 -4.00
N SER A 98 22.78 0.82 -4.26
CA SER A 98 23.15 0.25 -5.56
C SER A 98 22.28 -0.94 -5.94
N THR A 99 22.12 -1.91 -5.03
CA THR A 99 21.30 -3.11 -5.24
C THR A 99 19.83 -2.75 -5.50
N VAL A 100 19.25 -1.90 -4.65
CA VAL A 100 17.83 -1.48 -4.74
C VAL A 100 17.55 -0.78 -6.07
N SER A 101 18.44 0.10 -6.51
CA SER A 101 18.30 0.84 -7.77
C SER A 101 18.39 -0.07 -8.99
N LEU A 102 19.33 -1.02 -9.01
CA LEU A 102 19.40 -2.01 -10.09
C LEU A 102 18.21 -2.97 -10.09
N VAL A 103 17.81 -3.45 -8.92
CA VAL A 103 16.64 -4.33 -8.80
C VAL A 103 15.37 -3.63 -9.29
N SER A 104 15.19 -2.34 -9.00
CA SER A 104 14.03 -1.58 -9.48
C SER A 104 13.96 -1.53 -11.01
N VAL A 105 15.09 -1.32 -11.68
CA VAL A 105 15.17 -1.27 -13.14
C VAL A 105 14.99 -2.67 -13.73
N VAL A 106 15.77 -3.64 -13.29
CA VAL A 106 15.76 -5.01 -13.83
C VAL A 106 14.38 -5.66 -13.64
N SER A 107 13.82 -5.57 -12.43
CA SER A 107 12.47 -6.12 -12.17
C SER A 107 11.39 -5.38 -12.96
N GLY A 108 11.52 -4.06 -13.12
CA GLY A 108 10.60 -3.26 -13.91
C GLY A 108 10.59 -3.67 -15.37
N VAL A 109 11.77 -3.79 -15.99
CA VAL A 109 11.90 -4.23 -17.38
C VAL A 109 11.43 -5.67 -17.58
N LEU A 110 11.79 -6.59 -16.67
CA LEU A 110 11.31 -7.98 -16.73
C LEU A 110 9.79 -8.05 -16.62
N LEU A 111 9.19 -7.29 -15.69
CA LEU A 111 7.73 -7.23 -15.56
C LEU A 111 7.06 -6.63 -16.79
N MET A 112 7.63 -5.59 -17.37
CA MET A 112 7.13 -5.01 -18.60
C MET A 112 7.09 -6.05 -19.73
N LEU A 113 8.20 -6.76 -19.96
CA LEU A 113 8.29 -7.76 -21.02
C LEU A 113 7.33 -8.94 -20.78
N ILE A 114 7.35 -9.51 -19.58
CA ILE A 114 6.45 -10.62 -19.22
C ILE A 114 4.99 -10.14 -19.29
N GLY A 115 4.68 -8.99 -18.70
CA GLY A 115 3.32 -8.47 -18.62
C GLY A 115 2.70 -8.20 -19.99
N ILE A 116 3.47 -7.62 -20.92
CA ILE A 116 3.02 -7.42 -22.31
C ILE A 116 2.70 -8.76 -22.98
N GLY A 117 3.54 -9.79 -22.76
CA GLY A 117 3.35 -11.12 -23.35
C GLY A 117 2.15 -11.87 -22.79
N VAL A 118 1.94 -11.79 -21.45
CA VAL A 118 0.89 -12.56 -20.77
C VAL A 118 -0.44 -11.80 -20.61
N SER A 119 -0.54 -10.54 -21.06
CA SER A 119 -1.73 -9.71 -20.89
C SER A 119 -3.00 -10.37 -21.46
N ARG A 120 -2.96 -10.89 -22.69
CA ARG A 120 -4.11 -11.53 -23.31
C ARG A 120 -4.47 -12.86 -22.62
N PRO A 121 -3.54 -13.83 -22.43
CA PRO A 121 -3.83 -15.07 -21.71
C PRO A 121 -4.42 -14.89 -20.31
N ILE A 122 -3.93 -13.91 -19.55
CA ILE A 122 -4.47 -13.66 -18.20
C ILE A 122 -5.91 -13.17 -18.27
N LEU A 123 -6.24 -12.24 -19.16
CA LEU A 123 -7.59 -11.69 -19.28
C LEU A 123 -8.59 -12.73 -19.85
N GLU A 124 -8.13 -13.59 -20.75
CA GLU A 124 -8.93 -14.74 -21.23
C GLU A 124 -9.19 -15.74 -20.09
N LEU A 125 -8.18 -16.04 -19.26
CA LEU A 125 -8.33 -16.92 -18.08
C LEU A 125 -9.30 -16.33 -17.03
N MET A 126 -9.45 -15.00 -17.02
CA MET A 126 -10.37 -14.28 -16.13
C MET A 126 -11.79 -14.15 -16.71
N ASP A 127 -12.08 -14.83 -17.84
CA ASP A 127 -13.38 -14.78 -18.52
C ASP A 127 -13.80 -13.33 -18.89
N THR A 128 -12.83 -12.49 -19.29
CA THR A 128 -13.12 -11.12 -19.72
C THR A 128 -14.01 -11.17 -20.97
N PRO A 129 -15.15 -10.45 -21.03
CA PRO A 129 -16.07 -10.47 -22.16
C PRO A 129 -15.39 -10.10 -23.47
N ALA A 130 -15.69 -10.83 -24.55
CA ALA A 130 -15.02 -10.71 -25.85
C ALA A 130 -15.12 -9.29 -26.45
N ASP A 131 -16.21 -8.56 -26.17
CA ASP A 131 -16.44 -7.20 -26.65
C ASP A 131 -15.60 -6.12 -25.93
N VAL A 132 -14.95 -6.49 -24.81
CA VAL A 132 -14.10 -5.63 -23.98
C VAL A 132 -12.66 -6.09 -23.99
N LEU A 133 -12.40 -7.36 -24.33
CA LEU A 133 -11.10 -8.03 -24.19
C LEU A 133 -9.96 -7.26 -24.89
N ASP A 134 -10.14 -6.86 -26.13
CA ASP A 134 -9.07 -6.19 -26.88
C ASP A 134 -8.70 -4.82 -26.30
N MET A 135 -9.69 -4.06 -25.80
CA MET A 135 -9.44 -2.81 -25.08
C MET A 135 -8.74 -3.06 -23.74
N ALA A 136 -9.15 -4.10 -23.02
CA ALA A 136 -8.54 -4.48 -21.75
C ALA A 136 -7.08 -4.91 -21.92
N VAL A 137 -6.78 -5.70 -22.98
CA VAL A 137 -5.42 -6.12 -23.33
C VAL A 137 -4.55 -4.92 -23.68
N LEU A 138 -5.08 -3.98 -24.49
CA LEU A 138 -4.34 -2.78 -24.88
C LEU A 138 -4.03 -1.90 -23.64
N TYR A 139 -5.03 -1.66 -22.81
CA TYR A 139 -4.83 -0.92 -21.53
C TYR A 139 -3.76 -1.57 -20.66
N LEU A 140 -3.85 -2.90 -20.45
CA LEU A 140 -2.91 -3.64 -19.61
C LEU A 140 -1.49 -3.59 -20.17
N ARG A 141 -1.32 -3.75 -21.48
CA ARG A 141 0.00 -3.64 -22.14
C ARG A 141 0.61 -2.26 -21.96
N LEU A 142 -0.17 -1.19 -22.19
CA LEU A 142 0.30 0.18 -22.00
C LEU A 142 0.62 0.46 -20.52
N TYR A 143 -0.16 -0.09 -19.60
CA TYR A 143 0.12 -0.01 -18.16
C TYR A 143 1.46 -0.67 -17.82
N PHE A 144 1.76 -1.85 -18.40
CA PHE A 144 3.04 -2.53 -18.22
C PHE A 144 4.23 -1.73 -18.74
N VAL A 145 4.08 -0.93 -19.80
CA VAL A 145 5.13 0.00 -20.25
C VAL A 145 5.46 1.04 -19.17
N GLY A 146 4.50 1.44 -18.37
CA GLY A 146 4.69 2.37 -17.24
C GLY A 146 5.30 1.74 -15.99
N ILE A 147 5.26 0.40 -15.83
CA ILE A 147 5.71 -0.31 -14.61
C ILE A 147 7.18 -0.06 -14.24
N PRO A 148 8.15 -0.06 -15.16
CA PRO A 148 9.54 0.23 -14.80
C PRO A 148 9.68 1.57 -14.06
N PHE A 149 9.00 2.59 -14.52
CA PHE A 149 9.03 3.93 -13.93
C PHE A 149 8.34 3.95 -12.56
N PHE A 150 7.20 3.26 -12.43
CA PHE A 150 6.51 3.07 -11.16
C PHE A 150 7.41 2.42 -10.11
N LEU A 151 8.14 1.36 -10.47
CA LEU A 151 9.05 0.66 -9.57
C LEU A 151 10.24 1.54 -9.18
N ILE A 152 10.88 2.24 -10.13
CA ILE A 152 11.97 3.16 -9.85
C ILE A 152 11.55 4.21 -8.83
N PHE A 153 10.36 4.79 -8.98
CA PHE A 153 9.84 5.75 -8.02
C PHE A 153 9.60 5.12 -6.64
N ASN A 154 8.94 3.96 -6.56
CA ASN A 154 8.62 3.32 -5.28
C ASN A 154 9.85 2.89 -4.50
N PHE A 155 10.84 2.29 -5.16
CA PHE A 155 12.11 1.91 -4.54
C PHE A 155 12.95 3.13 -4.16
N GLY A 156 12.99 4.16 -5.01
CA GLY A 156 13.65 5.43 -4.68
C GLY A 156 13.00 6.16 -3.50
N ALA A 157 11.66 6.15 -3.43
CA ALA A 157 10.92 6.68 -2.28
C ALA A 157 11.20 5.86 -1.00
N ALA A 158 11.38 4.54 -1.11
CA ALA A 158 11.79 3.69 0.03
C ALA A 158 13.17 4.06 0.55
N ILE A 159 14.13 4.39 -0.33
CA ILE A 159 15.44 4.92 0.06
C ILE A 159 15.29 6.24 0.83
N LEU A 160 14.50 7.19 0.33
CA LEU A 160 14.30 8.47 1.02
C LEU A 160 13.57 8.32 2.35
N ARG A 161 12.57 7.43 2.42
CA ARG A 161 11.86 7.11 3.68
C ARG A 161 12.81 6.55 4.74
N SER A 162 13.78 5.71 4.36
CA SER A 162 14.74 5.14 5.31
C SER A 162 15.59 6.19 6.02
N VAL A 163 15.82 7.35 5.41
CA VAL A 163 16.58 8.48 6.00
C VAL A 163 15.69 9.57 6.62
N GLY A 164 14.40 9.31 6.76
CA GLY A 164 13.47 10.25 7.39
C GLY A 164 12.85 11.29 6.45
N ASP A 165 12.97 11.12 5.15
CA ASP A 165 12.40 12.06 4.19
C ASP A 165 11.15 11.48 3.51
N THR A 166 10.01 11.94 3.95
CA THR A 166 8.69 11.62 3.35
C THR A 166 8.11 12.78 2.55
N ARG A 167 8.66 13.99 2.70
CA ARG A 167 8.14 15.21 2.07
C ARG A 167 8.49 15.30 0.60
N ARG A 168 9.76 15.02 0.25
CA ARG A 168 10.19 15.10 -1.16
C ARG A 168 9.45 14.10 -2.06
N PRO A 169 9.27 12.81 -1.70
CA PRO A 169 8.40 11.90 -2.44
C PRO A 169 6.96 12.39 -2.57
N LEU A 170 6.38 13.01 -1.52
CA LEU A 170 5.05 13.59 -1.59
C LEU A 170 4.97 14.71 -2.64
N TYR A 171 5.93 15.65 -2.66
CA TYR A 171 5.93 16.74 -3.64
C TYR A 171 6.02 16.23 -5.08
N ILE A 172 6.84 15.19 -5.33
CA ILE A 172 6.88 14.56 -6.64
C ILE A 172 5.53 13.98 -7.01
N LEU A 173 4.85 13.28 -6.09
CA LEU A 173 3.53 12.71 -6.33
C LEU A 173 2.46 13.77 -6.62
N VAL A 174 2.48 14.90 -5.91
CA VAL A 174 1.54 16.01 -6.17
C VAL A 174 1.69 16.51 -7.61
N VAL A 175 2.92 16.79 -8.03
CA VAL A 175 3.17 17.28 -9.40
C VAL A 175 2.84 16.22 -10.44
N ALA A 176 3.25 14.98 -10.22
CA ALA A 176 2.96 13.86 -11.12
C ALA A 176 1.46 13.61 -11.26
N GLY A 177 0.69 13.74 -10.16
CA GLY A 177 -0.75 13.58 -10.19
C GLY A 177 -1.46 14.69 -10.95
N VAL A 178 -0.98 15.94 -10.83
CA VAL A 178 -1.50 17.06 -11.65
C VAL A 178 -1.20 16.80 -13.13
N ILE A 179 0.03 16.36 -13.47
CA ILE A 179 0.40 16.00 -14.83
C ILE A 179 -0.51 14.87 -15.35
N ASN A 180 -0.71 13.81 -14.57
CA ASN A 180 -1.59 12.69 -14.91
C ASN A 180 -3.02 13.18 -15.19
N THR A 181 -3.61 13.96 -14.28
CA THR A 181 -4.98 14.49 -14.44
C THR A 181 -5.11 15.36 -15.68
N VAL A 182 -4.19 16.29 -15.91
CA VAL A 182 -4.22 17.17 -17.10
C VAL A 182 -4.07 16.34 -18.37
N LEU A 183 -3.13 15.40 -18.42
CA LEU A 183 -2.94 14.54 -19.59
C LEU A 183 -4.14 13.61 -19.83
N ASN A 184 -4.77 13.08 -18.80
CA ASN A 184 -6.02 12.32 -18.93
C ASN A 184 -7.10 13.14 -19.63
N LEU A 185 -7.35 14.36 -19.16
CA LEU A 185 -8.35 15.23 -19.77
C LEU A 185 -8.00 15.59 -21.22
N VAL A 186 -6.75 15.93 -21.49
CA VAL A 186 -6.30 16.30 -22.85
C VAL A 186 -6.39 15.09 -23.78
N LEU A 187 -5.83 13.93 -23.40
CA LEU A 187 -5.78 12.75 -24.26
C LEU A 187 -7.17 12.13 -24.50
N VAL A 188 -8.03 12.11 -23.48
CA VAL A 188 -9.36 11.51 -23.60
C VAL A 188 -10.35 12.49 -24.26
N ILE A 189 -10.34 13.78 -23.91
CA ILE A 189 -11.33 14.74 -24.41
C ILE A 189 -10.89 15.36 -25.73
N CYS A 190 -9.64 15.86 -25.83
CA CYS A 190 -9.20 16.59 -27.02
C CYS A 190 -8.74 15.64 -28.15
N PHE A 191 -8.08 14.53 -27.81
CA PHE A 191 -7.58 13.55 -28.79
C PHE A 191 -8.54 12.38 -29.00
N GLY A 192 -9.59 12.24 -28.20
CA GLY A 192 -10.56 11.15 -28.33
C GLY A 192 -10.00 9.76 -27.99
N LEU A 193 -8.86 9.68 -27.30
CA LEU A 193 -8.25 8.44 -26.88
C LEU A 193 -9.04 7.88 -25.68
N GLY A 194 -9.53 6.66 -25.78
CA GLY A 194 -10.28 6.00 -24.71
C GLY A 194 -9.39 5.52 -23.58
N VAL A 195 -9.29 4.20 -23.43
CA VAL A 195 -8.43 3.55 -22.40
C VAL A 195 -6.94 3.83 -22.61
N GLU A 196 -6.52 3.99 -23.85
CA GLU A 196 -5.13 4.28 -24.22
C GLU A 196 -4.69 5.63 -23.64
N GLY A 197 -5.56 6.65 -23.72
CA GLY A 197 -5.26 7.99 -23.20
C GLY A 197 -4.91 7.96 -21.72
N VAL A 198 -5.69 7.25 -20.93
CA VAL A 198 -5.46 7.12 -19.48
C VAL A 198 -4.19 6.31 -19.16
N ALA A 199 -3.96 5.20 -19.88
CA ALA A 199 -2.75 4.41 -19.68
C ALA A 199 -1.48 5.19 -20.04
N ILE A 200 -1.49 5.94 -21.13
CA ILE A 200 -0.38 6.81 -21.57
C ILE A 200 -0.14 7.94 -20.55
N ALA A 201 -1.19 8.60 -20.09
CA ALA A 201 -1.09 9.65 -19.07
C ALA A 201 -0.44 9.13 -17.78
N THR A 202 -0.87 7.95 -17.33
CA THR A 202 -0.30 7.29 -16.14
C THR A 202 1.16 6.90 -16.36
N ALA A 203 1.52 6.37 -17.53
CA ALA A 203 2.91 6.04 -17.87
C ALA A 203 3.82 7.28 -17.87
N ILE A 204 3.36 8.39 -18.45
CA ILE A 204 4.11 9.67 -18.49
C ILE A 204 4.27 10.25 -17.09
N ALA A 205 3.22 10.23 -16.26
CA ALA A 205 3.29 10.69 -14.86
C ALA A 205 4.27 9.85 -14.02
N ASN A 206 4.28 8.52 -14.22
CA ASN A 206 5.24 7.63 -13.59
C ASN A 206 6.67 7.89 -14.08
N MET A 207 6.86 8.13 -15.37
CA MET A 207 8.17 8.50 -15.94
C MET A 207 8.70 9.81 -15.34
N PHE A 208 7.85 10.81 -15.20
CA PHE A 208 8.20 12.06 -14.51
C PHE A 208 8.62 11.80 -13.06
N SER A 209 7.83 10.99 -12.33
CA SER A 209 8.14 10.64 -10.94
C SER A 209 9.47 9.90 -10.80
N ALA A 210 9.75 8.96 -11.72
CA ALA A 210 11.00 8.21 -11.78
C ALA A 210 12.20 9.13 -12.06
N ALA A 211 12.07 10.04 -13.03
CA ALA A 211 13.12 11.01 -13.34
C ALA A 211 13.43 11.91 -12.13
N CYS A 212 12.40 12.43 -11.49
CA CYS A 212 12.57 13.30 -10.30
C CYS A 212 13.26 12.56 -9.15
N ILE A 213 12.85 11.31 -8.84
CA ILE A 213 13.43 10.55 -7.74
C ILE A 213 14.91 10.19 -8.02
N VAL A 214 15.24 9.83 -9.26
CA VAL A 214 16.62 9.55 -9.68
C VAL A 214 17.49 10.81 -9.57
N VAL A 215 17.00 11.96 -10.02
CA VAL A 215 17.72 13.24 -9.88
C VAL A 215 17.94 13.57 -8.40
N LEU A 216 16.95 13.36 -7.54
CA LEU A 216 17.09 13.57 -6.10
C LEU A 216 18.17 12.67 -5.50
N LEU A 217 18.15 11.37 -5.81
CA LEU A 217 19.13 10.41 -5.28
C LEU A 217 20.56 10.69 -5.80
N ARG A 218 20.70 11.19 -7.03
CA ARG A 218 22.00 11.64 -7.55
C ARG A 218 22.54 12.87 -6.84
N ARG A 219 21.66 13.77 -6.42
CA ARG A 219 22.02 15.01 -5.70
C ARG A 219 22.22 14.79 -4.20
N GLU A 220 21.87 13.61 -3.68
CA GLU A 220 22.19 13.26 -2.29
C GLU A 220 23.71 13.22 -2.06
N LYS A 221 24.12 13.40 -0.81
CA LYS A 221 25.53 13.38 -0.41
C LYS A 221 25.82 12.14 0.43
N GLY A 222 27.07 11.68 0.39
CA GLY A 222 27.54 10.57 1.20
C GLY A 222 27.09 9.20 0.69
N ALA A 223 26.78 8.28 1.60
CA ALA A 223 26.47 6.88 1.28
C ALA A 223 25.17 6.66 0.50
N LEU A 224 24.27 7.65 0.53
CA LEU A 224 22.98 7.59 -0.17
C LEU A 224 23.05 8.02 -1.64
N GLN A 225 24.17 8.62 -2.06
CA GLN A 225 24.31 9.11 -3.42
C GLN A 225 24.25 7.97 -4.43
N LEU A 226 23.34 8.11 -5.40
CA LEU A 226 23.25 7.18 -6.52
C LEU A 226 24.40 7.44 -7.51
N GLN A 227 25.33 6.50 -7.61
CA GLN A 227 26.50 6.56 -8.50
C GLN A 227 26.36 5.52 -9.61
N PHE A 228 26.09 5.92 -10.83
CA PHE A 228 25.88 5.00 -11.94
C PHE A 228 27.12 4.16 -12.32
N ASN A 229 28.31 4.73 -12.13
CA ASN A 229 29.58 4.09 -12.51
C ASN A 229 29.95 2.88 -11.61
N HIS A 230 29.33 2.75 -10.44
CA HIS A 230 29.62 1.69 -9.47
C HIS A 230 28.38 0.86 -9.10
N MET A 231 27.36 0.86 -9.96
CA MET A 231 26.14 0.10 -9.69
C MET A 231 26.40 -1.41 -9.82
N ARG A 232 26.12 -2.12 -8.73
CA ARG A 232 26.26 -3.58 -8.66
C ARG A 232 25.19 -4.17 -7.76
N ILE A 233 24.72 -5.37 -8.09
CA ILE A 233 23.85 -6.14 -7.22
C ILE A 233 24.71 -6.90 -6.21
N TYR A 234 24.52 -6.62 -4.93
CA TYR A 234 25.17 -7.31 -3.82
C TYR A 234 24.23 -8.39 -3.28
N GLY A 235 24.63 -9.66 -3.40
CA GLY A 235 23.79 -10.82 -3.10
C GLY A 235 23.31 -10.86 -1.64
N LYS A 236 24.11 -10.37 -0.69
CA LYS A 236 23.74 -10.32 0.73
C LYS A 236 22.59 -9.35 0.97
N GLU A 237 22.67 -8.15 0.45
CA GLU A 237 21.65 -7.10 0.57
C GLU A 237 20.39 -7.50 -0.20
N LEU A 238 20.53 -8.04 -1.41
CA LEU A 238 19.43 -8.57 -2.20
C LEU A 238 18.68 -9.66 -1.45
N ARG A 239 19.40 -10.67 -0.94
CA ARG A 239 18.79 -11.78 -0.19
C ARG A 239 18.02 -11.26 1.03
N ARG A 240 18.59 -10.33 1.80
CA ARG A 240 17.96 -9.77 2.98
C ARG A 240 16.73 -8.94 2.62
N MET A 241 16.81 -8.14 1.55
CA MET A 241 15.68 -7.37 1.03
C MET A 241 14.52 -8.29 0.59
N LEU A 242 14.83 -9.38 -0.12
CA LEU A 242 13.82 -10.35 -0.57
C LEU A 242 13.24 -11.16 0.59
N GLN A 243 14.05 -11.56 1.57
CA GLN A 243 13.57 -12.27 2.77
C GLN A 243 12.56 -11.45 3.58
N ILE A 244 12.65 -10.12 3.53
CA ILE A 244 11.69 -9.23 4.21
C ILE A 244 10.55 -8.86 3.27
N GLY A 245 10.87 -8.50 2.04
CA GLY A 245 9.92 -7.90 1.11
C GLY A 245 8.98 -8.90 0.45
N VAL A 246 9.48 -10.08 0.05
CA VAL A 246 8.64 -11.09 -0.62
C VAL A 246 7.52 -11.59 0.28
N PRO A 247 7.76 -11.98 1.55
CA PRO A 247 6.66 -12.37 2.44
C PRO A 247 5.64 -11.23 2.63
N ALA A 248 6.10 -9.99 2.79
CA ALA A 248 5.22 -8.84 2.92
C ALA A 248 4.36 -8.59 1.67
N GLY A 249 4.96 -8.73 0.48
CA GLY A 249 4.26 -8.62 -0.79
C GLY A 249 3.24 -9.73 -1.01
N LEU A 250 3.64 -10.98 -0.73
CA LEU A 250 2.73 -12.14 -0.80
C LEU A 250 1.55 -11.99 0.17
N GLN A 251 1.78 -11.47 1.38
CA GLN A 251 0.70 -11.15 2.30
C GLN A 251 -0.31 -10.18 1.67
N GLY A 252 0.14 -9.11 1.02
CA GLY A 252 -0.72 -8.16 0.33
C GLY A 252 -1.51 -8.79 -0.83
N MET A 253 -0.88 -9.68 -1.60
CA MET A 253 -1.55 -10.43 -2.68
C MET A 253 -2.65 -11.34 -2.14
N VAL A 254 -2.36 -12.16 -1.13
CA VAL A 254 -3.33 -13.08 -0.52
C VAL A 254 -4.47 -12.31 0.16
N PHE A 255 -4.16 -11.16 0.76
CA PHE A 255 -5.17 -10.28 1.34
C PHE A 255 -6.14 -9.73 0.27
N SER A 256 -5.61 -9.30 -0.89
CA SER A 256 -6.46 -8.86 -2.01
C SER A 256 -7.36 -10.00 -2.52
N LEU A 257 -6.82 -11.21 -2.66
CA LEU A 257 -7.59 -12.38 -3.07
C LEU A 257 -8.70 -12.71 -2.06
N SER A 258 -8.39 -12.65 -0.77
CA SER A 258 -9.39 -12.86 0.30
C SER A 258 -10.53 -11.83 0.25
N ASN A 259 -10.23 -10.58 -0.08
CA ASN A 259 -11.27 -9.56 -0.25
C ASN A 259 -12.18 -9.85 -1.46
N VAL A 260 -11.64 -10.41 -2.55
CA VAL A 260 -12.43 -10.84 -3.71
C VAL A 260 -13.42 -11.94 -3.31
N VAL A 261 -13.00 -12.90 -2.50
CA VAL A 261 -13.90 -13.98 -2.01
C VAL A 261 -15.04 -13.42 -1.16
N VAL A 262 -14.75 -12.49 -0.24
CA VAL A 262 -15.80 -11.83 0.56
C VAL A 262 -16.71 -10.98 -0.32
N GLN A 263 -16.18 -10.28 -1.33
CA GLN A 263 -16.99 -9.51 -2.28
C GLN A 263 -17.92 -10.41 -3.09
N SER A 264 -17.48 -11.60 -3.51
CA SER A 264 -18.33 -12.58 -4.18
C SER A 264 -19.52 -12.99 -3.32
N ALA A 265 -19.30 -13.17 -2.00
CA ALA A 265 -20.41 -13.44 -1.07
C ALA A 265 -21.38 -12.24 -0.93
N ILE A 266 -20.85 -11.01 -0.91
CA ILE A 266 -21.67 -9.78 -0.89
C ILE A 266 -22.55 -9.68 -2.13
N ASN A 267 -22.03 -10.08 -3.29
CA ASN A 267 -22.78 -10.04 -4.55
C ASN A 267 -24.08 -10.90 -4.51
N GLY A 268 -24.10 -11.94 -3.70
CA GLY A 268 -25.30 -12.77 -3.46
C GLY A 268 -26.46 -12.05 -2.78
N TYR A 269 -26.25 -10.88 -2.18
CA TYR A 269 -27.29 -10.07 -1.52
C TYR A 269 -27.97 -9.04 -2.45
N GLY A 270 -27.59 -9.03 -3.73
CA GLY A 270 -28.20 -8.18 -4.75
C GLY A 270 -27.53 -6.82 -4.97
N SER A 271 -28.03 -6.09 -5.97
CA SER A 271 -27.40 -4.85 -6.46
C SER A 271 -27.33 -3.73 -5.42
N ALA A 272 -28.33 -3.60 -4.56
CA ALA A 272 -28.33 -2.58 -3.49
C ALA A 272 -27.24 -2.85 -2.46
N ALA A 273 -26.99 -4.12 -2.08
CA ALA A 273 -25.92 -4.50 -1.18
C ALA A 273 -24.53 -4.25 -1.79
N ILE A 274 -24.37 -4.54 -3.09
CA ILE A 274 -23.12 -4.27 -3.83
C ILE A 274 -22.85 -2.77 -3.85
N ALA A 275 -23.84 -1.97 -4.25
CA ALA A 275 -23.68 -0.51 -4.34
C ALA A 275 -23.43 0.14 -2.98
N GLY A 276 -24.19 -0.27 -1.95
CA GLY A 276 -24.00 0.21 -0.57
C GLY A 276 -22.63 -0.15 0.01
N SER A 277 -22.17 -1.39 -0.24
CA SER A 277 -20.83 -1.82 0.16
C SER A 277 -19.75 -1.02 -0.57
N ALA A 278 -19.88 -0.79 -1.87
CA ALA A 278 -18.91 -0.02 -2.65
C ALA A 278 -18.80 1.42 -2.15
N ALA A 279 -19.92 2.07 -1.80
CA ALA A 279 -19.90 3.40 -1.19
C ALA A 279 -19.18 3.41 0.16
N ALA A 280 -19.49 2.44 1.04
CA ALA A 280 -18.89 2.34 2.37
C ALA A 280 -17.37 2.07 2.32
N VAL A 281 -16.90 1.23 1.39
CA VAL A 281 -15.48 0.88 1.21
C VAL A 281 -14.60 2.11 0.95
N ASN A 282 -15.11 3.17 0.31
CA ASN A 282 -14.32 4.40 0.13
C ASN A 282 -13.92 5.01 1.48
N PHE A 283 -14.82 5.01 2.46
CA PHE A 283 -14.52 5.51 3.82
C PHE A 283 -13.59 4.58 4.57
N GLU A 284 -13.69 3.25 4.35
CA GLU A 284 -12.73 2.28 4.89
C GLU A 284 -11.31 2.59 4.38
N TYR A 285 -11.11 2.93 3.11
CA TYR A 285 -9.80 3.31 2.57
C TYR A 285 -9.27 4.60 3.21
N TYR A 286 -10.09 5.64 3.38
CA TYR A 286 -9.64 6.90 3.99
C TYR A 286 -9.12 6.66 5.42
N CYS A 287 -9.83 5.86 6.21
CA CYS A 287 -9.39 5.50 7.56
C CYS A 287 -8.15 4.59 7.54
N TYR A 288 -8.07 3.65 6.58
CA TYR A 288 -6.94 2.74 6.46
C TYR A 288 -5.62 3.45 6.13
N TYR A 289 -5.64 4.57 5.42
CA TYR A 289 -4.42 5.34 5.14
C TYR A 289 -3.77 5.95 6.39
N ILE A 290 -4.52 6.14 7.48
CA ILE A 290 -3.96 6.48 8.80
C ILE A 290 -3.10 5.31 9.30
N ILE A 291 -3.60 4.07 9.17
CA ILE A 291 -2.86 2.86 9.55
C ILE A 291 -1.60 2.71 8.69
N VAL A 292 -1.71 2.89 7.37
CA VAL A 292 -0.58 2.81 6.42
C VAL A 292 0.52 3.81 6.77
N ALA A 293 0.16 5.03 7.17
CA ALA A 293 1.11 6.05 7.59
C ALA A 293 1.85 5.66 8.89
N CYS A 294 1.12 5.14 9.87
CA CYS A 294 1.72 4.63 11.11
C CYS A 294 2.61 3.40 10.86
N ASN A 295 2.23 2.52 9.92
CA ASN A 295 3.03 1.38 9.48
C ASN A 295 4.37 1.83 8.87
N GLY A 296 4.33 2.79 7.94
CA GLY A 296 5.54 3.33 7.32
C GLY A 296 6.48 3.99 8.33
N ALA A 297 5.91 4.72 9.31
CA ALA A 297 6.67 5.28 10.41
C ALA A 297 7.28 4.19 11.31
N ALA A 298 6.50 3.20 11.70
CA ALA A 298 6.97 2.07 12.51
C ALA A 298 8.14 1.35 11.85
N ILE A 299 8.03 1.02 10.55
CA ILE A 299 9.08 0.33 9.79
C ILE A 299 10.39 1.13 9.81
N SER A 300 10.35 2.41 9.45
CA SER A 300 11.55 3.24 9.29
C SER A 300 12.19 3.58 10.64
N PHE A 301 11.40 4.04 11.62
CA PHE A 301 11.91 4.39 12.95
C PHE A 301 12.40 3.17 13.72
N ILE A 302 11.64 2.06 13.71
CA ILE A 302 12.06 0.83 14.38
C ILE A 302 13.28 0.26 13.69
N GLY A 303 13.31 0.23 12.36
CA GLY A 303 14.47 -0.25 11.60
C GLY A 303 15.77 0.45 11.99
N GLN A 304 15.79 1.79 12.03
CA GLN A 304 16.97 2.53 12.44
C GLN A 304 17.34 2.31 13.92
N ASN A 305 16.35 2.34 14.83
CA ASN A 305 16.63 2.17 16.26
C ASN A 305 17.03 0.72 16.61
N TYR A 306 16.49 -0.26 15.89
CA TYR A 306 16.91 -1.65 15.99
C TYR A 306 18.35 -1.85 15.51
N GLY A 307 18.71 -1.28 14.33
CA GLY A 307 20.08 -1.28 13.84
C GLY A 307 21.06 -0.63 14.79
N ALA A 308 20.66 0.46 15.48
CA ALA A 308 21.45 1.14 16.49
C ALA A 308 21.47 0.44 17.87
N GLY A 309 20.80 -0.71 18.04
CA GLY A 309 20.71 -1.41 19.32
C GLY A 309 19.89 -0.68 20.40
N LYS A 310 19.08 0.34 20.03
CA LYS A 310 18.27 1.15 20.96
C LYS A 310 16.90 0.49 21.23
N TYR A 311 16.86 -0.70 21.84
CA TYR A 311 15.64 -1.51 21.99
C TYR A 311 14.56 -0.86 22.86
N ASP A 312 14.94 -0.07 23.88
CA ASP A 312 13.96 0.69 24.68
C ASP A 312 13.24 1.74 23.84
N ARG A 313 13.98 2.33 22.89
CA ARG A 313 13.42 3.30 21.96
C ARG A 313 12.52 2.61 20.93
N VAL A 314 12.85 1.39 20.48
CA VAL A 314 11.97 0.53 19.65
C VAL A 314 10.62 0.31 20.35
N ARG A 315 10.60 -0.03 21.65
CA ARG A 315 9.36 -0.21 22.41
C ARG A 315 8.53 1.08 22.49
N ARG A 316 9.19 2.22 22.70
CA ARG A 316 8.50 3.52 22.75
C ARG A 316 7.90 3.90 21.41
N ILE A 317 8.65 3.71 20.30
CA ILE A 317 8.18 3.96 18.93
C ILE A 317 6.96 3.09 18.63
N PHE A 318 7.01 1.80 18.93
CA PHE A 318 5.89 0.89 18.75
C PHE A 318 4.64 1.38 19.49
N ARG A 319 4.75 1.74 20.78
CA ARG A 319 3.62 2.24 21.57
C ARG A 319 3.03 3.53 21.00
N ILE A 320 3.89 4.45 20.57
CA ILE A 320 3.45 5.72 19.99
C ILE A 320 2.72 5.48 18.65
N CYS A 321 3.30 4.68 17.72
CA CYS A 321 2.66 4.35 16.46
C CYS A 321 1.32 3.62 16.68
N MET A 322 1.27 2.68 17.63
CA MET A 322 0.06 1.96 17.99
C MET A 322 -1.02 2.91 18.52
N LEU A 323 -0.67 3.77 19.47
CA LEU A 323 -1.62 4.72 20.04
C LEU A 323 -2.11 5.73 19.00
N MET A 324 -1.19 6.28 18.19
CA MET A 324 -1.57 7.21 17.11
C MET A 324 -2.49 6.54 16.10
N GLY A 325 -2.19 5.31 15.68
CA GLY A 325 -3.01 4.53 14.76
C GLY A 325 -4.39 4.23 15.34
N LEU A 326 -4.44 3.71 16.58
CA LEU A 326 -5.70 3.38 17.27
C LEU A 326 -6.59 4.62 17.45
N VAL A 327 -6.05 5.70 18.03
CA VAL A 327 -6.82 6.92 18.29
C VAL A 327 -7.23 7.62 17.00
N GLY A 328 -6.29 7.78 16.07
CA GLY A 328 -6.57 8.48 14.80
C GLY A 328 -7.57 7.71 13.93
N CYS A 329 -7.39 6.37 13.80
CA CYS A 329 -8.31 5.55 13.03
C CYS A 329 -9.69 5.44 13.70
N PHE A 330 -9.74 5.25 15.04
CA PHE A 330 -11.01 5.21 15.76
C PHE A 330 -11.79 6.53 15.66
N ALA A 331 -11.12 7.67 15.80
CA ALA A 331 -11.77 8.96 15.66
C ALA A 331 -12.37 9.16 14.25
N ALA A 332 -11.64 8.80 13.19
CA ALA A 332 -12.14 8.86 11.83
C ALA A 332 -13.29 7.86 11.60
N ASN A 333 -13.13 6.62 12.05
CA ASN A 333 -14.15 5.57 11.93
C ASN A 333 -15.46 5.97 12.64
N ALA A 334 -15.34 6.49 13.87
CA ALA A 334 -16.48 6.94 14.66
C ALA A 334 -17.21 8.12 13.98
N LEU A 335 -16.45 9.09 13.43
CA LEU A 335 -17.03 10.24 12.72
C LEU A 335 -17.84 9.79 11.50
N PHE A 336 -17.26 8.97 10.63
CA PHE A 336 -17.93 8.51 9.42
C PHE A 336 -19.11 7.58 9.75
N THR A 337 -18.98 6.72 10.76
CA THR A 337 -20.07 5.83 11.17
C THR A 337 -21.22 6.58 11.85
N TRP A 338 -20.92 7.59 12.66
CA TRP A 338 -21.94 8.41 13.31
C TRP A 338 -22.81 9.17 12.31
N GLN A 339 -22.20 9.70 11.27
CA GLN A 339 -22.87 10.45 10.21
C GLN A 339 -23.04 9.63 8.93
N ASN A 340 -23.21 8.30 9.04
CA ASN A 340 -23.18 7.39 7.89
C ASN A 340 -24.19 7.76 6.79
N HIS A 341 -25.43 8.13 7.14
CA HIS A 341 -26.44 8.56 6.17
C HIS A 341 -26.00 9.80 5.38
N PHE A 342 -25.44 10.81 6.07
CA PHE A 342 -24.93 12.02 5.43
C PHE A 342 -23.80 11.69 4.44
N PHE A 343 -22.82 10.92 4.87
CA PHE A 343 -21.69 10.57 4.00
C PHE A 343 -22.09 9.66 2.84
N LEU A 344 -22.97 8.68 3.05
CA LEU A 344 -23.46 7.81 2.00
C LEU A 344 -24.35 8.54 0.99
N SER A 345 -25.07 9.60 1.40
CA SER A 345 -25.89 10.41 0.50
C SER A 345 -25.10 11.16 -0.59
N PHE A 346 -23.76 11.31 -0.43
CA PHE A 346 -22.92 11.84 -1.50
C PHE A 346 -22.81 10.87 -2.71
N PHE A 347 -23.03 9.59 -2.49
CA PHE A 347 -22.90 8.55 -3.52
C PHE A 347 -24.26 8.15 -4.13
N THR A 348 -25.34 8.21 -3.35
CA THR A 348 -26.66 7.74 -3.79
C THR A 348 -27.77 8.38 -2.98
N ALA A 349 -28.95 8.53 -3.62
CA ALA A 349 -30.19 8.90 -2.97
C ALA A 349 -31.10 7.69 -2.65
N ASP A 350 -30.73 6.48 -3.10
CA ASP A 350 -31.53 5.26 -2.90
C ASP A 350 -31.46 4.82 -1.42
N PRO A 351 -32.62 4.78 -0.71
CA PRO A 351 -32.66 4.42 0.71
C PRO A 351 -32.19 2.99 1.00
N GLU A 352 -32.39 2.06 0.06
CA GLU A 352 -31.98 0.67 0.25
C GLU A 352 -30.45 0.53 0.16
N VAL A 353 -29.84 1.22 -0.80
CA VAL A 353 -28.37 1.30 -0.94
C VAL A 353 -27.75 1.94 0.29
N ILE A 354 -28.32 3.04 0.79
CA ILE A 354 -27.88 3.70 2.02
C ILE A 354 -27.97 2.76 3.22
N ARG A 355 -29.05 1.99 3.34
CA ARG A 355 -29.23 1.02 4.41
C ARG A 355 -28.12 -0.04 4.44
N TYR A 356 -27.80 -0.67 3.30
CA TYR A 356 -26.71 -1.64 3.21
C TYR A 356 -25.34 -1.01 3.49
N GLY A 357 -25.09 0.20 2.97
CA GLY A 357 -23.88 0.97 3.27
C GLY A 357 -23.73 1.27 4.77
N ALA A 358 -24.83 1.68 5.43
CA ALA A 358 -24.83 1.96 6.87
C ALA A 358 -24.57 0.69 7.69
N ILE A 359 -25.15 -0.46 7.34
CA ILE A 359 -24.87 -1.75 7.99
C ILE A 359 -23.35 -2.06 7.87
N ARG A 360 -22.76 -1.87 6.71
CA ARG A 360 -21.33 -2.09 6.52
C ARG A 360 -20.47 -1.12 7.33
N MET A 361 -20.81 0.17 7.35
CA MET A 361 -20.07 1.16 8.16
C MET A 361 -20.14 0.83 9.65
N GLN A 362 -21.30 0.40 10.15
CA GLN A 362 -21.48 0.00 11.55
C GLN A 362 -20.79 -1.32 11.89
N GLY A 363 -20.78 -2.30 11.00
CA GLY A 363 -20.23 -3.63 11.24
C GLY A 363 -18.74 -3.78 10.90
N VAL A 364 -18.23 -2.98 9.97
CA VAL A 364 -16.84 -3.07 9.49
C VAL A 364 -16.06 -1.81 9.80
N LEU A 365 -16.50 -0.64 9.29
CA LEU A 365 -15.74 0.58 9.40
C LEU A 365 -15.52 0.98 10.87
N LEU A 366 -16.56 0.91 11.71
CA LEU A 366 -16.45 1.27 13.13
C LEU A 366 -15.35 0.48 13.86
N PHE A 367 -15.16 -0.77 13.51
CA PHE A 367 -14.19 -1.68 14.13
C PHE A 367 -12.84 -1.74 13.41
N GLN A 368 -12.66 -1.04 12.30
CA GLN A 368 -11.44 -1.13 11.49
C GLN A 368 -10.17 -0.68 12.25
N PHE A 369 -10.29 0.18 13.26
CA PHE A 369 -9.16 0.54 14.14
C PHE A 369 -8.50 -0.67 14.80
N MET A 370 -9.20 -1.80 14.96
CA MET A 370 -8.62 -3.05 15.47
C MET A 370 -7.55 -3.61 14.55
N ALA A 371 -7.60 -3.30 13.25
CA ALA A 371 -6.56 -3.68 12.30
C ALA A 371 -5.18 -3.09 12.63
N CYS A 372 -5.12 -1.96 13.36
CA CYS A 372 -3.87 -1.41 13.87
C CYS A 372 -3.06 -2.44 14.67
N SER A 373 -3.74 -3.34 15.38
CA SER A 373 -3.11 -4.31 16.27
C SER A 373 -2.18 -5.27 15.53
N TYR A 374 -2.58 -5.81 14.37
CA TYR A 374 -1.71 -6.70 13.59
C TYR A 374 -0.85 -5.95 12.57
N GLU A 375 -1.35 -4.86 12.01
CA GLU A 375 -0.64 -4.08 10.99
C GLU A 375 0.62 -3.41 11.57
N ILE A 376 0.47 -2.67 12.69
CA ILE A 376 1.58 -1.95 13.31
C ILE A 376 2.53 -2.92 14.00
N SER A 377 2.02 -3.99 14.61
CA SER A 377 2.87 -5.05 15.19
C SER A 377 3.67 -5.80 14.14
N GLY A 378 3.03 -6.13 13.01
CA GLY A 378 3.70 -6.73 11.85
C GLY A 378 4.77 -5.81 11.26
N SER A 379 4.46 -4.52 11.15
CA SER A 379 5.42 -3.51 10.69
C SER A 379 6.61 -3.35 11.65
N ALA A 380 6.37 -3.45 12.95
CA ALA A 380 7.44 -3.45 13.95
C ALA A 380 8.36 -4.68 13.83
N LEU A 381 7.78 -5.88 13.66
CA LEU A 381 8.55 -7.10 13.41
C LEU A 381 9.37 -6.99 12.12
N ARG A 382 8.77 -6.49 11.04
CA ARG A 382 9.48 -6.25 9.76
C ARG A 382 10.62 -5.25 9.93
N GLY A 383 10.41 -4.15 10.65
CA GLY A 383 11.46 -3.19 10.97
C GLY A 383 12.64 -3.81 11.69
N MET A 384 12.41 -4.84 12.50
CA MET A 384 13.45 -5.66 13.14
C MET A 384 14.02 -6.77 12.23
N GLY A 385 13.61 -6.83 10.96
CA GLY A 385 14.08 -7.80 9.98
C GLY A 385 13.33 -9.13 9.96
N GLU A 386 12.22 -9.26 10.71
CA GLU A 386 11.40 -10.48 10.78
C GLU A 386 10.07 -10.28 10.04
N SER A 387 9.96 -10.84 8.84
CA SER A 387 8.77 -10.67 7.99
C SER A 387 7.93 -11.95 7.87
N MET A 388 8.55 -13.13 7.97
CA MET A 388 7.84 -14.39 7.74
C MET A 388 6.78 -14.66 8.81
N SER A 389 7.12 -14.46 10.08
CA SER A 389 6.22 -14.70 11.22
C SER A 389 4.92 -13.86 11.13
N PRO A 390 4.97 -12.51 11.02
CA PRO A 390 3.75 -11.72 10.89
C PRO A 390 2.97 -12.02 9.60
N THR A 391 3.66 -12.38 8.50
CA THR A 391 3.01 -12.76 7.24
C THR A 391 2.17 -14.02 7.40
N ILE A 392 2.75 -15.09 7.95
CA ILE A 392 2.04 -16.36 8.16
C ILE A 392 0.84 -16.14 9.08
N MET A 393 1.02 -15.43 10.20
CA MET A 393 -0.07 -15.16 11.14
C MET A 393 -1.20 -14.35 10.50
N THR A 394 -0.87 -13.35 9.65
CA THR A 394 -1.89 -12.55 8.97
C THR A 394 -2.61 -13.35 7.89
N VAL A 395 -1.90 -14.17 7.12
CA VAL A 395 -2.52 -15.02 6.09
C VAL A 395 -3.50 -16.00 6.73
N PHE A 396 -3.10 -16.69 7.79
CA PHE A 396 -4.00 -17.63 8.47
C PHE A 396 -5.11 -16.91 9.25
N GLY A 397 -4.79 -15.92 10.05
CA GLY A 397 -5.75 -15.24 10.93
C GLY A 397 -6.74 -14.34 10.19
N THR A 398 -6.35 -13.80 9.03
CA THR A 398 -7.24 -12.94 8.25
C THR A 398 -7.75 -13.67 7.00
N CYS A 399 -6.86 -14.15 6.13
CA CYS A 399 -7.29 -14.61 4.80
C CYS A 399 -7.95 -16.00 4.87
N VAL A 400 -7.31 -16.97 5.52
CA VAL A 400 -7.88 -18.32 5.64
C VAL A 400 -9.16 -18.28 6.46
N LEU A 401 -9.19 -17.54 7.57
CA LEU A 401 -10.41 -17.38 8.39
C LEU A 401 -11.57 -16.79 7.58
N ARG A 402 -11.33 -15.79 6.73
CA ARG A 402 -12.38 -15.22 5.87
C ARG A 402 -12.90 -16.21 4.84
N MET A 403 -12.02 -17.03 4.25
CA MET A 403 -12.44 -18.10 3.33
C MET A 403 -13.29 -19.12 4.06
N VAL A 404 -12.85 -19.60 5.23
CA VAL A 404 -13.63 -20.52 6.06
C VAL A 404 -14.99 -19.90 6.43
N TRP A 405 -15.00 -18.62 6.81
CA TRP A 405 -16.26 -17.94 7.15
C TRP A 405 -17.22 -17.90 5.98
N VAL A 406 -16.77 -17.53 4.79
CA VAL A 406 -17.62 -17.42 3.59
C VAL A 406 -18.15 -18.79 3.16
N PHE A 407 -17.31 -19.84 3.14
CA PHE A 407 -17.69 -21.13 2.59
C PHE A 407 -18.34 -22.07 3.61
N VAL A 408 -18.03 -21.94 4.90
CA VAL A 408 -18.51 -22.87 5.94
C VAL A 408 -19.50 -22.21 6.87
N VAL A 409 -19.24 -20.99 7.36
CA VAL A 409 -20.07 -20.34 8.38
C VAL A 409 -21.24 -19.57 7.75
N SER A 410 -20.97 -18.74 6.74
CA SER A 410 -21.97 -17.87 6.11
C SER A 410 -23.19 -18.62 5.54
N PRO A 411 -23.07 -19.82 4.96
CA PRO A 411 -24.24 -20.54 4.47
C PRO A 411 -25.29 -20.89 5.55
N HIS A 412 -24.89 -20.91 6.82
CA HIS A 412 -25.80 -21.19 7.95
C HIS A 412 -26.50 -19.92 8.48
N TYR A 413 -26.11 -18.75 8.00
CA TYR A 413 -26.64 -17.46 8.44
C TYR A 413 -27.03 -16.61 7.21
N HIS A 414 -28.30 -16.22 7.11
CA HIS A 414 -28.81 -15.51 5.93
C HIS A 414 -28.76 -13.98 6.01
N GLY A 415 -28.10 -13.41 7.01
CA GLY A 415 -28.04 -11.97 7.21
C GLY A 415 -26.78 -11.31 6.65
N PHE A 416 -26.94 -10.18 5.97
CA PHE A 416 -25.83 -9.38 5.46
C PHE A 416 -24.87 -8.91 6.58
N ALA A 417 -25.43 -8.48 7.72
CA ALA A 417 -24.63 -8.07 8.88
C ALA A 417 -23.78 -9.22 9.44
N GLN A 418 -24.30 -10.46 9.45
CA GLN A 418 -23.58 -11.65 9.93
C GLN A 418 -22.40 -12.00 9.02
N LEU A 419 -22.55 -11.86 7.69
CA LEU A 419 -21.44 -12.04 6.76
C LEU A 419 -20.30 -11.09 7.10
N LEU A 420 -20.61 -9.82 7.41
CA LEU A 420 -19.61 -8.78 7.66
C LEU A 420 -18.85 -8.93 8.99
N GLN A 421 -19.39 -9.70 9.95
CA GLN A 421 -18.72 -9.96 11.25
C GLN A 421 -17.36 -10.63 11.10
N VAL A 422 -17.09 -11.29 9.97
CA VAL A 422 -15.78 -11.86 9.70
C VAL A 422 -14.64 -10.83 9.76
N TYR A 423 -14.91 -9.56 9.43
CA TYR A 423 -13.87 -8.52 9.46
C TYR A 423 -13.35 -8.26 10.87
N PRO A 424 -14.17 -7.81 11.83
CA PRO A 424 -13.69 -7.55 13.19
C PRO A 424 -13.16 -8.81 13.87
N LEU A 425 -13.78 -9.98 13.65
CA LEU A 425 -13.31 -11.24 14.22
C LEU A 425 -11.91 -11.60 13.73
N SER A 426 -11.68 -11.48 12.41
CA SER A 426 -10.35 -11.74 11.82
C SER A 426 -9.30 -10.76 12.34
N TRP A 427 -9.63 -9.48 12.53
CA TRP A 427 -8.71 -8.48 13.06
C TRP A 427 -8.32 -8.73 14.51
N VAL A 428 -9.26 -9.11 15.38
CA VAL A 428 -8.98 -9.44 16.77
C VAL A 428 -8.06 -10.66 16.86
N LEU A 429 -8.40 -11.75 16.15
CA LEU A 429 -7.62 -12.99 16.18
C LEU A 429 -6.19 -12.76 15.65
N THR A 430 -6.08 -12.14 14.48
CA THR A 430 -4.78 -11.83 13.88
C THR A 430 -3.99 -10.88 14.77
N GLY A 431 -4.67 -9.85 15.31
CA GLY A 431 -4.06 -8.89 16.22
C GLY A 431 -3.46 -9.54 17.45
N ALA A 432 -4.19 -10.44 18.08
CA ALA A 432 -3.69 -11.19 19.24
C ALA A 432 -2.44 -12.00 18.90
N MET A 433 -2.45 -12.75 17.80
CA MET A 433 -1.31 -13.56 17.36
C MET A 433 -0.06 -12.70 17.08
N VAL A 434 -0.19 -11.63 16.29
CA VAL A 434 0.96 -10.81 15.90
C VAL A 434 1.48 -9.96 17.06
N LEU A 435 0.60 -9.48 17.97
CA LEU A 435 0.99 -8.80 19.20
C LEU A 435 1.80 -9.72 20.13
N VAL A 436 1.36 -10.97 20.31
CA VAL A 436 2.10 -11.97 21.10
C VAL A 436 3.48 -12.21 20.48
N ALA A 437 3.55 -12.40 19.15
CA ALA A 437 4.83 -12.57 18.46
C ALA A 437 5.78 -11.38 18.68
N TYR A 438 5.26 -10.14 18.58
CA TYR A 438 6.04 -8.94 18.85
C TYR A 438 6.58 -8.93 20.30
N HIS A 439 5.73 -9.22 21.29
CA HIS A 439 6.15 -9.23 22.69
C HIS A 439 7.19 -10.32 23.00
N VAL A 440 7.01 -11.53 22.43
CA VAL A 440 7.99 -12.63 22.55
C VAL A 440 9.33 -12.21 21.94
N ARG A 441 9.31 -11.61 20.73
CA ARG A 441 10.52 -11.12 20.08
C ARG A 441 11.24 -10.06 20.91
N MET A 442 10.51 -9.08 21.42
CA MET A 442 11.06 -8.02 22.27
C MET A 442 11.63 -8.55 23.59
N LYS A 443 10.98 -9.56 24.21
CA LYS A 443 11.49 -10.20 25.44
C LYS A 443 12.82 -10.90 25.19
N LYS A 444 12.94 -11.65 24.07
CA LYS A 444 14.20 -12.31 23.68
C LYS A 444 15.33 -11.29 23.44
N LEU A 445 15.06 -10.19 22.74
CA LEU A 445 16.06 -9.15 22.49
C LEU A 445 16.58 -8.47 23.76
N CYS A 446 15.74 -8.31 24.76
CA CYS A 446 16.16 -7.71 26.04
C CYS A 446 16.90 -8.71 26.93
N ALA A 447 16.55 -10.01 26.87
CA ALA A 447 17.25 -11.05 27.63
C ALA A 447 18.69 -11.30 27.15
N VAL A 448 18.99 -11.08 25.88
CA VAL A 448 20.36 -11.21 25.34
C VAL A 448 21.29 -10.07 25.82
N ARG A 449 20.73 -8.99 26.36
CA ARG A 449 21.48 -7.80 26.81
C ARG A 449 21.63 -7.71 28.33
N ALA A 450 20.86 -8.50 29.08
CA ALA A 450 21.00 -8.69 30.53
C ALA A 450 21.99 -9.83 30.82
#